data_efa343060e1cd43b6542ebe2c21cdcb1
#
_entry.id   efa343060e1cd43b6542ebe2c21cdcb1
#
_cell.length_a   1.000
_cell.length_b   1.000
_cell.length_c   1.000
_cell.angle_alpha   90.00
_cell.angle_beta   90.00
_cell.angle_gamma   90.00
#
_symmetry.space_group_name_H-M   'P 1'
#
loop_
_entity.id
_entity.type
_entity.pdbx_description
1 polymer ?
#
loop_
_entity_poly.entity_id
_entity_poly.type
_entity_poly.pdbx_seq_one_letter_code
_entity_poly.pdbx_strand_id
1 'polypeptide(L)'
;VNAGVTAPVVFISVTDPVAAGIMGDMAKPDKNATGTSNIVPVDEIFTLAGKLTPDVKNIGILYCSGEKNAVLTAEKAKAYLDTTDYTYEEVTVASSNEVQQAAQSLAGKVDAIYIPIDSTVQSAMAQVVEAANAAGIPVYGSDPVMVKSGALACVSVSNTQLGERSAEMAYDILNGKDVSEVPAEAMSDFQYV
;
A
#
# COMPACT_ATOMS: atom_id res chain seq x y z
N VAL A 1 6.35 12.76 -16.39
CA VAL A 1 7.31 12.11 -17.27
C VAL A 1 6.70 11.95 -18.66
N ASN A 2 5.57 11.26 -18.79
CA ASN A 2 4.92 11.02 -20.11
C ASN A 2 4.28 12.27 -20.75
N ALA A 3 4.13 13.37 -20.00
CA ALA A 3 3.59 14.64 -20.47
C ALA A 3 4.66 15.57 -21.11
N GLY A 4 5.88 15.07 -21.34
CA GLY A 4 6.97 15.86 -21.94
C GLY A 4 7.57 16.91 -21.01
N VAL A 5 7.49 16.70 -19.70
CA VAL A 5 8.14 17.56 -18.70
C VAL A 5 9.65 17.46 -18.87
N THR A 6 10.31 18.60 -19.08
CA THR A 6 11.77 18.68 -19.25
C THR A 6 12.51 18.88 -17.92
N ALA A 7 11.87 19.47 -16.92
CA ALA A 7 12.44 19.56 -15.59
C ALA A 7 12.54 18.17 -14.94
N PRO A 8 13.60 17.87 -14.17
CA PRO A 8 13.69 16.65 -13.38
C PRO A 8 12.48 16.46 -12.46
N VAL A 9 12.01 15.22 -12.35
CA VAL A 9 10.88 14.85 -11.48
C VAL A 9 11.39 14.01 -10.34
N VAL A 10 11.19 14.47 -9.10
CA VAL A 10 11.45 13.65 -7.90
C VAL A 10 10.09 13.29 -7.29
N PHE A 11 9.76 12.00 -7.35
CA PHE A 11 8.51 11.51 -6.77
C PHE A 11 8.72 11.05 -5.33
N ILE A 12 7.65 11.08 -4.55
CA ILE A 12 7.62 10.64 -3.15
C ILE A 12 6.56 9.55 -3.01
N SER A 13 6.91 8.43 -2.40
CA SER A 13 5.94 7.41 -1.98
C SER A 13 5.16 6.76 -3.13
N VAL A 14 5.82 6.49 -4.27
CA VAL A 14 5.19 5.71 -5.35
C VAL A 14 5.32 4.22 -5.05
N THR A 15 4.20 3.50 -5.01
CA THR A 15 4.18 2.08 -4.62
C THR A 15 5.04 1.19 -5.51
N ASP A 16 4.97 1.38 -6.83
CA ASP A 16 5.80 0.65 -7.80
C ASP A 16 6.08 1.55 -9.03
N PRO A 17 7.20 2.28 -9.05
CA PRO A 17 7.50 3.21 -10.13
C PRO A 17 7.77 2.53 -11.47
N VAL A 18 8.21 1.26 -11.46
CA VAL A 18 8.44 0.47 -12.68
C VAL A 18 7.10 0.01 -13.27
N ALA A 19 6.24 -0.61 -12.47
CA ALA A 19 4.91 -1.03 -12.90
C ALA A 19 4.02 0.16 -13.28
N ALA A 20 4.21 1.33 -12.64
CA ALA A 20 3.55 2.57 -13.03
C ALA A 20 4.08 3.17 -14.35
N GLY A 21 5.16 2.64 -14.91
CA GLY A 21 5.78 3.12 -16.14
C GLY A 21 6.55 4.45 -16.01
N ILE A 22 6.86 4.84 -14.77
CA ILE A 22 7.63 6.05 -14.46
C ILE A 22 9.09 5.87 -14.88
N MET A 23 9.63 4.67 -14.70
CA MET A 23 11.00 4.28 -15.10
C MET A 23 11.05 2.80 -15.48
N GLY A 24 12.13 2.38 -16.11
CA GLY A 24 12.39 0.98 -16.44
C GLY A 24 13.21 0.26 -15.36
N ASP A 25 14.08 0.98 -14.66
CA ASP A 25 14.97 0.44 -13.64
C ASP A 25 15.14 1.46 -12.49
N MET A 26 14.90 1.02 -11.27
CA MET A 26 15.08 1.86 -10.08
C MET A 26 16.55 2.16 -9.79
N ALA A 27 17.45 1.21 -10.03
CA ALA A 27 18.88 1.38 -9.79
C ALA A 27 19.53 2.37 -10.77
N LYS A 28 18.96 2.48 -11.97
CA LYS A 28 19.44 3.38 -13.01
C LYS A 28 18.25 4.03 -13.73
N PRO A 29 17.75 5.16 -13.21
CA PRO A 29 16.64 5.87 -13.84
C PRO A 29 16.91 6.18 -15.30
N ASP A 30 16.06 5.67 -16.20
CA ASP A 30 16.18 5.79 -17.67
C ASP A 30 15.25 6.86 -18.24
N LYS A 31 14.44 7.48 -17.39
CA LYS A 31 13.55 8.59 -17.71
C LYS A 31 13.84 9.75 -16.77
N ASN A 32 13.39 10.94 -17.10
CA ASN A 32 13.66 12.15 -16.32
C ASN A 32 12.96 12.18 -14.95
N ALA A 33 13.07 11.07 -14.19
CA ALA A 33 12.41 10.89 -12.90
C ALA A 33 13.20 9.96 -11.98
N THR A 34 13.27 10.31 -10.69
CA THR A 34 13.73 9.46 -9.58
C THR A 34 12.87 9.73 -8.33
N GLY A 35 13.11 9.06 -7.23
CA GLY A 35 12.39 9.29 -5.98
C GLY A 35 12.29 8.06 -5.10
N THR A 36 11.41 8.10 -4.11
CA THR A 36 11.23 7.03 -3.15
C THR A 36 9.98 6.19 -3.41
N SER A 37 10.13 4.87 -3.24
CA SER A 37 9.06 3.89 -3.38
C SER A 37 8.53 3.45 -2.02
N ASN A 38 7.20 3.46 -1.88
CA ASN A 38 6.49 2.92 -0.75
C ASN A 38 6.07 1.48 -1.06
N ILE A 39 6.98 0.54 -0.90
CA ILE A 39 6.67 -0.89 -1.04
C ILE A 39 5.89 -1.33 0.19
N VAL A 40 4.73 -1.95 -0.03
CA VAL A 40 3.93 -2.55 1.05
C VAL A 40 4.50 -3.94 1.36
N PRO A 41 4.98 -4.18 2.59
CA PRO A 41 5.50 -5.48 3.00
C PRO A 41 4.35 -6.40 3.40
N VAL A 42 3.66 -6.97 2.42
CA VAL A 42 2.45 -7.80 2.66
C VAL A 42 2.75 -9.04 3.50
N ASP A 43 3.91 -9.65 3.32
CA ASP A 43 4.41 -10.78 4.11
C ASP A 43 4.56 -10.42 5.60
N GLU A 44 5.09 -9.24 5.90
CA GLU A 44 5.21 -8.74 7.27
C GLU A 44 3.85 -8.42 7.89
N ILE A 45 2.91 -7.88 7.10
CA ILE A 45 1.53 -7.61 7.57
C ILE A 45 0.85 -8.91 7.98
N PHE A 46 0.90 -9.96 7.15
CA PHE A 46 0.28 -11.25 7.49
C PHE A 46 1.04 -12.02 8.56
N THR A 47 2.37 -11.85 8.65
CA THR A 47 3.16 -12.35 9.78
C THR A 47 2.73 -11.68 11.09
N LEU A 48 2.50 -10.36 11.07
CA LEU A 48 1.98 -9.63 12.23
C LEU A 48 0.55 -10.08 12.57
N ALA A 49 -0.32 -10.23 11.58
CA ALA A 49 -1.69 -10.72 11.77
C ALA A 49 -1.71 -12.10 12.44
N GLY A 50 -0.86 -13.03 12.00
CA GLY A 50 -0.74 -14.35 12.62
C GLY A 50 -0.27 -14.33 14.08
N LYS A 51 0.48 -13.29 14.49
CA LYS A 51 0.90 -13.10 15.89
C LYS A 51 -0.20 -12.47 16.74
N LEU A 52 -0.91 -11.48 16.21
CA LEU A 52 -1.96 -10.75 16.94
C LEU A 52 -3.28 -11.52 17.00
N THR A 53 -3.61 -12.24 15.95
CA THR A 53 -4.88 -12.97 15.78
C THR A 53 -4.64 -14.36 15.20
N PRO A 54 -4.07 -15.29 15.99
CA PRO A 54 -3.61 -16.62 15.49
C PRO A 54 -4.74 -17.52 14.96
N ASP A 55 -5.99 -17.24 15.34
CA ASP A 55 -7.16 -18.01 14.92
C ASP A 55 -7.70 -17.58 13.56
N VAL A 56 -7.24 -16.43 13.03
CA VAL A 56 -7.63 -15.95 11.69
C VAL A 56 -7.06 -16.89 10.62
N LYS A 57 -7.93 -17.34 9.71
CA LYS A 57 -7.58 -18.22 8.58
C LYS A 57 -8.09 -17.72 7.24
N ASN A 58 -9.22 -17.03 7.22
CA ASN A 58 -9.83 -16.52 6.00
C ASN A 58 -9.77 -14.99 5.96
N ILE A 59 -9.05 -14.43 4.98
CA ILE A 59 -8.79 -12.99 4.84
C ILE A 59 -9.71 -12.39 3.78
N GLY A 60 -10.45 -11.36 4.13
CA GLY A 60 -11.16 -10.52 3.15
C GLY A 60 -10.24 -9.44 2.60
N ILE A 61 -10.04 -9.38 1.29
CA ILE A 61 -9.25 -8.33 0.64
C ILE A 61 -10.23 -7.34 0.01
N LEU A 62 -10.22 -6.08 0.50
CA LEU A 62 -11.13 -5.03 0.04
C LEU A 62 -10.34 -3.87 -0.56
N TYR A 63 -10.61 -3.55 -1.83
CA TYR A 63 -9.91 -2.45 -2.51
C TYR A 63 -10.72 -1.88 -3.70
N CYS A 64 -10.29 -0.68 -4.17
CA CYS A 64 -10.83 -0.03 -5.34
C CYS A 64 -10.17 -0.56 -6.63
N SER A 65 -10.96 -1.13 -7.53
CA SER A 65 -10.46 -1.66 -8.81
C SER A 65 -9.95 -0.57 -9.77
N GLY A 66 -10.28 0.70 -9.52
CA GLY A 66 -9.80 1.84 -10.30
C GLY A 66 -8.41 2.35 -9.88
N GLU A 67 -7.87 1.92 -8.74
CA GLU A 67 -6.56 2.33 -8.23
C GLU A 67 -5.49 1.28 -8.53
N LYS A 68 -4.58 1.58 -9.46
CA LYS A 68 -3.52 0.63 -9.87
C LYS A 68 -2.63 0.16 -8.72
N ASN A 69 -2.28 1.06 -7.79
CA ASN A 69 -1.50 0.74 -6.60
C ASN A 69 -2.24 -0.24 -5.68
N ALA A 70 -3.55 -0.09 -5.52
CA ALA A 70 -4.38 -0.98 -4.71
C ALA A 70 -4.48 -2.37 -5.37
N VAL A 71 -4.73 -2.42 -6.68
CA VAL A 71 -4.74 -3.67 -7.46
C VAL A 71 -3.39 -4.40 -7.34
N LEU A 72 -2.26 -3.72 -7.59
CA LEU A 72 -0.92 -4.31 -7.49
C LEU A 72 -0.61 -4.83 -6.09
N THR A 73 -1.04 -4.11 -5.05
CA THR A 73 -0.83 -4.53 -3.66
C THR A 73 -1.72 -5.73 -3.32
N ALA A 74 -2.96 -5.74 -3.78
CA ALA A 74 -3.86 -6.89 -3.62
C ALA A 74 -3.34 -8.14 -4.32
N GLU A 75 -2.79 -8.01 -5.55
CA GLU A 75 -2.14 -9.12 -6.25
C GLU A 75 -0.93 -9.68 -5.48
N LYS A 76 -0.08 -8.81 -4.94
CA LYS A 76 1.03 -9.23 -4.08
C LYS A 76 0.54 -9.94 -2.82
N ALA A 77 -0.54 -9.45 -2.20
CA ALA A 77 -1.14 -10.07 -1.03
C ALA A 77 -1.67 -11.48 -1.36
N LYS A 78 -2.42 -11.63 -2.46
CA LYS A 78 -2.92 -12.93 -2.93
C LYS A 78 -1.77 -13.90 -3.22
N ALA A 79 -0.75 -13.45 -3.96
CA ALA A 79 0.42 -14.27 -4.26
C ALA A 79 1.15 -14.74 -3.01
N TYR A 80 1.23 -13.92 -1.96
CA TYR A 80 1.79 -14.34 -0.67
C TYR A 80 0.87 -15.35 0.03
N LEU A 81 -0.43 -15.06 0.12
CA LEU A 81 -1.41 -15.92 0.80
C LEU A 81 -1.48 -17.31 0.14
N ASP A 82 -1.32 -17.40 -1.18
CA ASP A 82 -1.27 -18.68 -1.93
C ASP A 82 -0.07 -19.56 -1.53
N THR A 83 0.94 -19.00 -0.85
CA THR A 83 2.08 -19.76 -0.29
C THR A 83 1.89 -20.18 1.16
N THR A 84 0.75 -19.87 1.76
CA THR A 84 0.43 -20.10 3.18
C THR A 84 -0.80 -20.97 3.35
N ASP A 85 -1.18 -21.25 4.61
CA ASP A 85 -2.43 -21.94 4.94
C ASP A 85 -3.65 -20.97 5.03
N TYR A 86 -3.48 -19.69 4.74
CA TYR A 86 -4.58 -18.74 4.67
C TYR A 86 -5.44 -18.97 3.42
N THR A 87 -6.73 -18.76 3.57
CA THR A 87 -7.66 -18.59 2.46
C THR A 87 -8.07 -17.13 2.35
N TYR A 88 -8.60 -16.73 1.19
CA TYR A 88 -9.05 -15.35 1.04
C TYR A 88 -10.30 -15.21 0.17
N GLU A 89 -11.05 -14.14 0.46
CA GLU A 89 -12.16 -13.64 -0.35
C GLU A 89 -11.81 -12.24 -0.85
N GLU A 90 -12.09 -11.96 -2.10
CA GLU A 90 -11.80 -10.67 -2.73
C GLU A 90 -13.10 -9.91 -3.02
N VAL A 91 -13.17 -8.66 -2.58
CA VAL A 91 -14.25 -7.74 -2.95
C VAL A 91 -13.67 -6.42 -3.42
N THR A 92 -14.10 -5.97 -4.59
CA THR A 92 -13.68 -4.69 -5.14
C THR A 92 -14.82 -3.68 -5.15
N VAL A 93 -14.45 -2.40 -5.05
CA VAL A 93 -15.36 -1.27 -5.19
C VAL A 93 -14.91 -0.36 -6.34
N ALA A 94 -15.83 0.42 -6.89
CA ALA A 94 -15.52 1.46 -7.88
C ALA A 94 -15.50 2.85 -7.24
N SER A 95 -16.10 3.02 -6.06
CA SER A 95 -16.17 4.31 -5.35
C SER A 95 -16.29 4.12 -3.84
N SER A 96 -16.03 5.18 -3.08
CA SER A 96 -16.16 5.19 -1.61
C SER A 96 -17.60 4.92 -1.13
N ASN A 97 -18.61 5.21 -1.94
CA ASN A 97 -20.03 4.94 -1.61
C ASN A 97 -20.37 3.45 -1.51
N GLU A 98 -19.56 2.58 -2.11
CA GLU A 98 -19.78 1.13 -2.13
C GLU A 98 -19.06 0.42 -0.97
N VAL A 99 -18.13 1.12 -0.30
CA VAL A 99 -17.23 0.53 0.71
C VAL A 99 -17.99 -0.08 1.89
N GLN A 100 -19.03 0.59 2.38
CA GLN A 100 -19.82 0.09 3.49
C GLN A 100 -20.48 -1.27 3.15
N GLN A 101 -21.14 -1.36 1.99
CA GLN A 101 -21.78 -2.59 1.57
C GLN A 101 -20.75 -3.70 1.28
N ALA A 102 -19.62 -3.37 0.68
CA ALA A 102 -18.55 -4.30 0.42
C ALA A 102 -17.96 -4.86 1.73
N ALA A 103 -17.67 -4.01 2.71
CA ALA A 103 -17.18 -4.42 4.02
C ALA A 103 -18.18 -5.31 4.75
N GLN A 104 -19.46 -4.96 4.74
CA GLN A 104 -20.54 -5.79 5.32
C GLN A 104 -20.67 -7.16 4.64
N SER A 105 -20.46 -7.23 3.32
CA SER A 105 -20.50 -8.49 2.59
C SER A 105 -19.36 -9.44 2.92
N LEU A 106 -18.18 -8.89 3.27
CA LEU A 106 -17.02 -9.65 3.75
C LEU A 106 -17.17 -10.06 5.21
N ALA A 107 -17.59 -9.14 6.07
CA ALA A 107 -17.63 -9.34 7.53
C ALA A 107 -18.40 -10.58 8.00
N GLY A 108 -19.35 -11.09 7.19
CA GLY A 108 -20.07 -12.34 7.48
C GLY A 108 -19.42 -13.61 6.95
N LYS A 109 -18.25 -13.53 6.27
CA LYS A 109 -17.64 -14.65 5.56
C LYS A 109 -16.18 -14.89 5.89
N VAL A 110 -15.50 -13.88 6.45
CA VAL A 110 -14.06 -13.89 6.68
C VAL A 110 -13.74 -13.66 8.16
N ASP A 111 -12.51 -13.99 8.56
CA ASP A 111 -12.05 -13.85 9.94
C ASP A 111 -11.32 -12.51 10.17
N ALA A 112 -10.86 -11.86 9.11
CA ALA A 112 -10.23 -10.55 9.14
C ALA A 112 -10.39 -9.84 7.79
N ILE A 113 -10.32 -8.51 7.78
CA ILE A 113 -10.29 -7.71 6.55
C ILE A 113 -8.90 -7.09 6.37
N TYR A 114 -8.33 -7.22 5.19
CA TYR A 114 -7.10 -6.55 4.78
C TYR A 114 -7.40 -5.46 3.75
N ILE A 115 -6.86 -4.28 3.98
CA ILE A 115 -6.99 -3.12 3.08
C ILE A 115 -5.60 -2.79 2.49
N PRO A 116 -5.40 -2.97 1.17
CA PRO A 116 -4.22 -2.49 0.45
C PRO A 116 -4.02 -0.98 0.57
N ILE A 117 -2.92 -0.43 0.03
CA ILE A 117 -2.79 1.03 -0.13
C ILE A 117 -3.82 1.51 -1.14
N ASP A 118 -4.87 2.14 -0.64
CA ASP A 118 -6.08 2.50 -1.38
C ASP A 118 -6.70 3.78 -0.80
N SER A 119 -6.64 4.87 -1.55
CA SER A 119 -7.15 6.17 -1.10
C SER A 119 -8.69 6.21 -1.06
N THR A 120 -9.36 5.47 -1.94
CA THR A 120 -10.82 5.39 -1.99
C THR A 120 -11.37 4.67 -0.76
N VAL A 121 -10.84 3.47 -0.45
CA VAL A 121 -11.25 2.71 0.75
C VAL A 121 -10.82 3.42 2.02
N GLN A 122 -9.59 3.99 2.05
CA GLN A 122 -9.10 4.74 3.21
C GLN A 122 -9.99 5.94 3.54
N SER A 123 -10.54 6.64 2.55
CA SER A 123 -11.47 7.75 2.79
C SER A 123 -12.78 7.33 3.47
N ALA A 124 -13.15 6.06 3.34
CA ALA A 124 -14.34 5.45 3.94
C ALA A 124 -13.99 4.45 5.08
N MET A 125 -12.79 4.55 5.65
CA MET A 125 -12.27 3.57 6.61
C MET A 125 -13.16 3.38 7.84
N ALA A 126 -13.83 4.43 8.30
CA ALA A 126 -14.78 4.36 9.43
C ALA A 126 -15.92 3.35 9.15
N GLN A 127 -16.38 3.26 7.91
CA GLN A 127 -17.44 2.32 7.50
C GLN A 127 -16.94 0.87 7.47
N VAL A 128 -15.67 0.66 7.07
CA VAL A 128 -15.02 -0.66 7.13
C VAL A 128 -14.90 -1.12 8.59
N VAL A 129 -14.40 -0.25 9.45
CA VAL A 129 -14.19 -0.53 10.88
C VAL A 129 -15.53 -0.80 11.59
N GLU A 130 -16.58 -0.03 11.26
CA GLU A 130 -17.92 -0.26 11.80
C GLU A 130 -18.45 -1.65 11.43
N ALA A 131 -18.34 -2.04 10.16
CA ALA A 131 -18.79 -3.34 9.67
C ALA A 131 -17.99 -4.49 10.32
N ALA A 132 -16.67 -4.35 10.42
CA ALA A 132 -15.78 -5.32 11.04
C ALA A 132 -16.05 -5.48 12.53
N ASN A 133 -16.21 -4.37 13.28
CA ASN A 133 -16.54 -4.38 14.70
C ASN A 133 -17.90 -5.03 14.97
N ALA A 134 -18.90 -4.79 14.13
CA ALA A 134 -20.21 -5.45 14.27
C ALA A 134 -20.13 -6.97 14.11
N ALA A 135 -19.15 -7.46 13.33
CA ALA A 135 -18.89 -8.89 13.14
C ALA A 135 -17.83 -9.46 14.11
N GLY A 136 -17.17 -8.62 14.90
CA GLY A 136 -16.12 -9.03 15.84
C GLY A 136 -14.82 -9.47 15.17
N ILE A 137 -14.52 -8.95 13.97
CA ILE A 137 -13.31 -9.30 13.22
C ILE A 137 -12.33 -8.11 13.12
N PRO A 138 -11.01 -8.35 13.09
CA PRO A 138 -10.00 -7.31 12.97
C PRO A 138 -9.91 -6.78 11.53
N VAL A 139 -9.40 -5.54 11.42
CA VAL A 139 -9.01 -4.92 10.14
C VAL A 139 -7.52 -4.66 10.15
N TYR A 140 -6.81 -5.11 9.13
CA TYR A 140 -5.41 -4.83 8.88
C TYR A 140 -5.27 -3.85 7.72
N GLY A 141 -4.47 -2.81 7.91
CA GLY A 141 -4.22 -1.80 6.88
C GLY A 141 -2.81 -1.89 6.31
N SER A 142 -2.55 -1.05 5.32
CA SER A 142 -1.24 -0.90 4.69
C SER A 142 -0.61 0.47 4.95
N ASP A 143 -1.25 1.31 5.77
CA ASP A 143 -0.80 2.67 6.09
C ASP A 143 -1.19 3.04 7.54
N PRO A 144 -0.34 3.77 8.29
CA PRO A 144 -0.63 4.23 9.65
C PRO A 144 -1.91 5.09 9.78
N VAL A 145 -2.34 5.76 8.71
CA VAL A 145 -3.60 6.52 8.70
C VAL A 145 -4.80 5.58 8.85
N MET A 146 -4.74 4.37 8.29
CA MET A 146 -5.80 3.38 8.46
C MET A 146 -5.91 2.92 9.92
N VAL A 147 -4.76 2.75 10.62
CA VAL A 147 -4.74 2.42 12.06
C VAL A 147 -5.33 3.57 12.89
N LYS A 148 -4.96 4.82 12.61
CA LYS A 148 -5.58 5.99 13.25
C LYS A 148 -7.09 6.07 13.01
N SER A 149 -7.58 5.49 11.93
CA SER A 149 -9.00 5.42 11.57
C SER A 149 -9.70 4.17 12.11
N GLY A 150 -9.00 3.31 12.89
CA GLY A 150 -9.58 2.19 13.63
C GLY A 150 -9.18 0.80 13.13
N ALA A 151 -8.28 0.66 12.14
CA ALA A 151 -7.67 -0.64 11.85
C ALA A 151 -6.86 -1.13 13.06
N LEU A 152 -6.76 -2.44 13.23
CA LEU A 152 -6.04 -3.04 14.36
C LEU A 152 -4.54 -2.79 14.27
N ALA A 153 -3.96 -2.98 13.09
CA ALA A 153 -2.52 -2.81 12.87
C ALA A 153 -2.19 -2.63 11.39
N CYS A 154 -0.98 -2.15 11.13
CA CYS A 154 -0.35 -2.18 9.80
C CYS A 154 1.17 -2.37 9.93
N VAL A 155 1.80 -2.74 8.83
CA VAL A 155 3.25 -2.63 8.63
C VAL A 155 3.48 -1.71 7.44
N SER A 156 4.31 -0.70 7.62
CA SER A 156 4.54 0.33 6.61
C SER A 156 5.95 0.89 6.68
N VAL A 157 6.36 1.65 5.69
CA VAL A 157 7.56 2.49 5.77
C VAL A 157 7.21 3.86 6.34
N SER A 158 8.21 4.55 6.89
CA SER A 158 8.02 5.90 7.43
C SER A 158 7.79 6.92 6.32
N ASN A 159 6.63 7.57 6.31
CA ASN A 159 6.33 8.67 5.38
C ASN A 159 7.30 9.86 5.55
N THR A 160 7.80 10.09 6.77
CA THR A 160 8.81 11.11 7.05
C THR A 160 10.13 10.77 6.37
N GLN A 161 10.62 9.53 6.54
CA GLN A 161 11.86 9.08 5.89
C GLN A 161 11.77 9.10 4.37
N LEU A 162 10.61 8.70 3.79
CA LEU A 162 10.36 8.82 2.34
C LEU A 162 10.50 10.27 1.87
N GLY A 163 9.92 11.22 2.62
CA GLY A 163 10.01 12.65 2.32
C GLY A 163 11.43 13.19 2.44
N GLU A 164 12.13 12.89 3.54
CA GLU A 164 13.51 13.30 3.78
C GLU A 164 14.45 12.77 2.68
N ARG A 165 14.34 11.48 2.36
CA ARG A 165 15.16 10.87 1.31
C ARG A 165 14.88 11.46 -0.08
N SER A 166 13.61 11.72 -0.41
CA SER A 166 13.27 12.39 -1.68
C SER A 166 13.79 13.82 -1.74
N ALA A 167 13.82 14.53 -0.61
CA ALA A 167 14.40 15.88 -0.52
C ALA A 167 15.92 15.86 -0.76
N GLU A 168 16.64 14.88 -0.22
CA GLU A 168 18.08 14.69 -0.50
C GLU A 168 18.34 14.42 -1.98
N MET A 169 17.52 13.56 -2.62
CA MET A 169 17.62 13.31 -4.07
C MET A 169 17.38 14.59 -4.88
N ALA A 170 16.38 15.38 -4.50
CA ALA A 170 16.10 16.66 -5.15
C ALA A 170 17.27 17.66 -4.95
N TYR A 171 17.86 17.70 -3.76
CA TYR A 171 19.03 18.52 -3.46
C TYR A 171 20.23 18.16 -4.35
N ASP A 172 20.52 16.86 -4.50
CA ASP A 172 21.60 16.36 -5.37
C ASP A 172 21.41 16.83 -6.82
N ILE A 173 20.21 16.70 -7.36
CA ILE A 173 19.87 17.11 -8.73
C ILE A 173 19.98 18.63 -8.89
N LEU A 174 19.51 19.41 -7.91
CA LEU A 174 19.62 20.88 -7.94
C LEU A 174 21.07 21.36 -7.88
N ASN A 175 21.98 20.55 -7.33
CA ASN A 175 23.43 20.81 -7.32
C ASN A 175 24.17 20.23 -8.53
N GLY A 176 23.44 19.82 -9.57
CA GLY A 176 24.00 19.47 -10.88
C GLY A 176 24.22 17.98 -11.12
N LYS A 177 23.76 17.10 -10.22
CA LYS A 177 23.80 15.65 -10.48
C LYS A 177 22.76 15.28 -11.52
N ASP A 178 23.12 14.45 -12.49
CA ASP A 178 22.15 13.96 -13.49
C ASP A 178 21.14 13.02 -12.82
N VAL A 179 19.88 13.07 -13.26
CA VAL A 179 18.80 12.21 -12.71
C VAL A 179 19.15 10.72 -12.83
N SER A 180 19.81 10.31 -13.92
CA SER A 180 20.25 8.93 -14.14
C SER A 180 21.32 8.44 -13.15
N GLU A 181 21.96 9.36 -12.44
CA GLU A 181 22.99 9.09 -11.40
C GLU A 181 22.38 9.08 -9.98
N VAL A 182 21.08 9.34 -9.85
CA VAL A 182 20.34 9.33 -8.59
C VAL A 182 19.36 8.15 -8.60
N PRO A 183 19.73 6.96 -8.11
CA PRO A 183 18.84 5.81 -8.06
C PRO A 183 17.55 6.10 -7.32
N ALA A 184 16.46 5.54 -7.82
CA ALA A 184 15.23 5.51 -7.03
C ALA A 184 15.35 4.44 -5.94
N GLU A 185 14.81 4.69 -4.75
CA GLU A 185 15.02 3.84 -3.59
C GLU A 185 13.70 3.34 -3.01
N ALA A 186 13.64 2.04 -2.71
CA ALA A 186 12.62 1.45 -1.87
C ALA A 186 13.13 1.43 -0.42
N MET A 187 12.34 2.00 0.49
CA MET A 187 12.67 1.94 1.91
C MET A 187 12.38 0.54 2.45
N SER A 188 13.27 0.05 3.32
CA SER A 188 13.17 -1.29 3.95
C SER A 188 13.12 -1.24 5.48
N ASP A 189 13.10 -0.04 6.06
CA ASP A 189 12.94 0.13 7.50
C ASP A 189 11.45 0.20 7.84
N PHE A 190 10.89 -0.97 8.17
CA PHE A 190 9.46 -1.12 8.42
C PHE A 190 9.08 -0.73 9.84
N GLN A 191 7.96 -0.05 9.95
CA GLN A 191 7.30 0.32 11.21
C GLN A 191 6.07 -0.55 11.41
N TYR A 192 5.94 -1.12 12.60
CA TYR A 192 4.76 -1.87 13.05
C TYR A 192 3.89 -0.92 13.89
N VAL A 193 2.70 -0.66 13.46
CA VAL A 193 1.77 0.30 14.05
C VAL A 193 0.47 -0.38 14.47
#